data_7f2e4a4733579ed61e3d18ce7b2b23b3
#
_entry.id   7f2e4a4733579ed61e3d18ce7b2b23b3
#
_cell.length_a   1.000
_cell.length_b   1.000
_cell.length_c   1.000
_cell.angle_alpha   90.00
_cell.angle_beta   90.00
_cell.angle_gamma   90.00
#
_symmetry.space_group_name_H-M   'P 1'
#
loop_
_entity.id
_entity.type
_entity.pdbx_description
1 polymer ?
#
loop_
_entity_poly.entity_id
_entity_poly.type
_entity_poly.pdbx_seq_one_letter_code
_entity_poly.pdbx_strand_id
1 'polypeptide(L)'
;MIRQCVILVGGLGTRLGAATSTTPKPMLTVGDRPFLAWLTREVVRYGITDILLLTGHLAEVIRAGLEGLREWLPRAVTLTISEEPIRAGTGGALYHAREKLHDGFLLLNGDSLFDCDLSPLMTEEPGVLGRLMLRRLADASRYGVVEMSGDRVTAFQERPEPGSPGLINGGVYRLDRQVVDRTSAMCSLERDILPDLAWDGLLRGTESDGWFIDIGVPSDLYRAQREVPQRLTRPALLLDRDGVCNVDHGWVGTRERFEWVPGAQAAIRMAHARGWHVFIVTNQAGVARGLYHEADVLALHGWMRDEVLRSGGLIDDVRYCPFHPEAVVPAYRRNSSWRKPAPGMILDLLRAWRLDPNQCVLIGDRPTDMAAATAAGVTGLLFPGGNLADFVRPILDANQTEWPV
;
A
#
# COMPACT_ATOMS: atom_id res chain seq x y z
N MET A 1 -6.41 -3.49 -13.10
CA MET A 1 -5.69 -3.05 -11.86
C MET A 1 -5.43 -4.26 -10.99
N ILE A 2 -4.22 -4.42 -10.47
CA ILE A 2 -3.86 -5.50 -9.55
C ILE A 2 -4.59 -5.33 -8.22
N ARG A 3 -5.16 -6.42 -7.69
CA ARG A 3 -5.92 -6.45 -6.42
C ARG A 3 -5.40 -7.47 -5.42
N GLN A 4 -4.56 -8.41 -5.85
CA GLN A 4 -3.96 -9.42 -4.99
C GLN A 4 -2.49 -9.11 -4.73
N CYS A 5 -2.07 -9.31 -3.47
CA CYS A 5 -0.67 -9.34 -3.07
C CYS A 5 -0.35 -10.69 -2.43
N VAL A 6 0.67 -11.34 -2.95
CA VAL A 6 1.22 -12.61 -2.46
C VAL A 6 2.49 -12.32 -1.68
N ILE A 7 2.65 -12.84 -0.47
CA ILE A 7 3.82 -12.56 0.38
C ILE A 7 4.50 -13.87 0.78
N LEU A 8 5.79 -13.98 0.48
CA LEU A 8 6.63 -15.13 0.83
C LEU A 8 7.01 -15.08 2.32
N VAL A 9 6.43 -15.93 3.15
CA VAL A 9 6.65 -15.94 4.61
C VAL A 9 7.20 -17.28 5.14
N GLY A 10 7.54 -18.25 4.27
CA GLY A 10 7.98 -19.60 4.62
C GLY A 10 9.48 -19.78 4.89
N GLY A 11 10.29 -18.71 4.90
CA GLY A 11 11.74 -18.77 5.05
C GLY A 11 12.22 -19.18 6.45
N LEU A 12 13.32 -19.95 6.56
CA LEU A 12 13.89 -20.44 7.84
C LEU A 12 14.51 -19.35 8.73
N GLY A 13 14.99 -18.25 8.16
CA GLY A 13 15.60 -17.16 8.93
C GLY A 13 16.91 -17.51 9.65
N THR A 14 17.65 -18.54 9.24
CA THR A 14 18.79 -19.14 9.96
C THR A 14 19.86 -18.13 10.40
N ARG A 15 20.07 -17.04 9.68
CA ARG A 15 21.05 -16.00 10.00
C ARG A 15 20.70 -15.17 11.25
N LEU A 16 19.44 -15.19 11.69
CA LEU A 16 18.96 -14.53 12.91
C LEU A 16 19.05 -15.42 14.17
N GLY A 17 19.47 -16.67 14.03
CA GLY A 17 19.69 -17.62 15.14
C GLY A 17 18.45 -17.82 16.01
N ALA A 18 18.60 -17.59 17.33
CA ALA A 18 17.53 -17.83 18.30
C ALA A 18 16.26 -17.00 18.05
N ALA A 19 16.35 -15.81 17.44
CA ALA A 19 15.20 -14.96 17.19
C ALA A 19 14.15 -15.60 16.26
N THR A 20 14.58 -16.53 15.38
CA THR A 20 13.70 -17.21 14.42
C THR A 20 13.49 -18.68 14.73
N SER A 21 13.90 -19.19 15.90
CA SER A 21 13.68 -20.57 16.31
C SER A 21 12.21 -20.92 16.54
N THR A 22 11.43 -19.96 17.02
CA THR A 22 9.99 -20.12 17.34
C THR A 22 9.08 -19.10 16.63
N THR A 23 9.65 -18.09 15.98
CA THR A 23 8.90 -17.02 15.34
C THR A 23 9.39 -16.82 13.90
N PRO A 24 8.52 -16.96 12.89
CA PRO A 24 8.88 -16.67 11.50
C PRO A 24 9.39 -15.24 11.36
N LYS A 25 10.40 -15.02 10.52
CA LYS A 25 11.04 -13.73 10.32
C LYS A 25 10.03 -12.57 10.08
N PRO A 26 9.00 -12.71 9.23
CA PRO A 26 8.00 -11.65 9.01
C PRO A 26 7.13 -11.35 10.23
N MET A 27 7.06 -12.27 11.20
CA MET A 27 6.31 -12.09 12.45
C MET A 27 7.15 -11.50 13.59
N LEU A 28 8.44 -11.27 13.38
CA LEU A 28 9.27 -10.55 14.37
C LEU A 28 8.73 -9.14 14.57
N THR A 29 8.63 -8.74 15.83
CA THR A 29 8.18 -7.39 16.18
C THR A 29 9.20 -6.35 15.72
N VAL A 30 8.74 -5.33 15.02
CA VAL A 30 9.50 -4.15 14.61
C VAL A 30 8.72 -2.92 15.05
N GLY A 31 9.31 -2.13 15.94
CA GLY A 31 8.57 -1.10 16.64
C GLY A 31 7.51 -1.70 17.57
N ASP A 32 6.25 -1.53 17.22
CA ASP A 32 5.10 -1.94 18.04
C ASP A 32 4.23 -3.04 17.41
N ARG A 33 4.66 -3.58 16.25
CA ARG A 33 3.88 -4.58 15.51
C ARG A 33 4.78 -5.56 14.75
N PRO A 34 4.25 -6.70 14.26
CA PRO A 34 4.99 -7.59 13.36
C PRO A 34 5.48 -6.86 12.10
N PHE A 35 6.66 -7.22 11.60
CA PHE A 35 7.19 -6.66 10.35
C PHE A 35 6.21 -6.85 9.18
N LEU A 36 5.52 -7.98 9.13
CA LEU A 36 4.50 -8.27 8.13
C LEU A 36 3.34 -7.26 8.14
N ALA A 37 2.99 -6.69 9.31
CA ALA A 37 1.94 -5.67 9.40
C ALA A 37 2.36 -4.35 8.73
N TRP A 38 3.64 -4.02 8.73
CA TRP A 38 4.17 -2.89 7.98
C TRP A 38 4.09 -3.13 6.46
N LEU A 39 4.53 -4.31 6.00
CA LEU A 39 4.47 -4.69 4.59
C LEU A 39 3.03 -4.69 4.05
N THR A 40 2.11 -5.33 4.76
CA THR A 40 0.72 -5.43 4.33
C THR A 40 0.04 -4.07 4.27
N ARG A 41 0.35 -3.17 5.20
CA ARG A 41 -0.16 -1.80 5.19
C ARG A 41 0.30 -1.03 3.94
N GLU A 42 1.59 -1.12 3.56
CA GLU A 42 2.10 -0.38 2.41
C GLU A 42 1.45 -0.85 1.08
N VAL A 43 1.19 -2.13 0.90
CA VAL A 43 0.53 -2.60 -0.33
C VAL A 43 -0.96 -2.27 -0.38
N VAL A 44 -1.65 -2.27 0.76
CA VAL A 44 -3.09 -1.92 0.83
C VAL A 44 -3.34 -0.47 0.40
N ARG A 45 -2.40 0.42 0.58
CA ARG A 45 -2.45 1.81 0.07
C ARG A 45 -2.76 1.86 -1.42
N TYR A 46 -2.22 0.93 -2.20
CA TYR A 46 -2.39 0.83 -3.65
C TYR A 46 -3.68 0.12 -4.09
N GLY A 47 -4.59 -0.14 -3.15
CA GLY A 47 -5.89 -0.75 -3.45
C GLY A 47 -5.88 -2.27 -3.52
N ILE A 48 -4.86 -2.91 -2.93
CA ILE A 48 -4.87 -4.36 -2.71
C ILE A 48 -5.99 -4.72 -1.72
N THR A 49 -6.80 -5.68 -2.09
CA THR A 49 -7.95 -6.17 -1.30
C THR A 49 -7.85 -7.65 -0.95
N ASP A 50 -6.90 -8.36 -1.54
CA ASP A 50 -6.64 -9.77 -1.26
C ASP A 50 -5.14 -9.97 -0.96
N ILE A 51 -4.83 -10.47 0.22
CA ILE A 51 -3.47 -10.80 0.66
C ILE A 51 -3.37 -12.30 0.87
N LEU A 52 -2.49 -12.95 0.12
CA LEU A 52 -2.18 -14.37 0.21
C LEU A 52 -0.79 -14.57 0.80
N LEU A 53 -0.69 -15.19 1.98
CA LEU A 53 0.57 -15.54 2.63
C LEU A 53 1.02 -16.95 2.20
N LEU A 54 2.19 -17.04 1.58
CA LEU A 54 2.80 -18.35 1.24
C LEU A 54 3.66 -18.79 2.42
N THR A 55 3.16 -19.77 3.15
CA THR A 55 3.76 -20.28 4.40
C THR A 55 4.39 -21.65 4.21
N GLY A 56 5.35 -21.98 5.06
CA GLY A 56 6.01 -23.27 5.13
C GLY A 56 6.49 -23.50 6.56
N HIS A 57 7.76 -23.19 6.86
CA HIS A 57 8.28 -23.29 8.20
C HIS A 57 7.53 -22.40 9.21
N LEU A 58 7.08 -22.99 10.34
CA LEU A 58 6.30 -22.33 11.39
C LEU A 58 4.95 -21.75 10.88
N ALA A 59 4.30 -22.42 9.94
CA ALA A 59 3.00 -22.00 9.39
C ALA A 59 1.92 -21.83 10.47
N GLU A 60 1.95 -22.67 11.51
CA GLU A 60 1.04 -22.57 12.67
C GLU A 60 1.17 -21.25 13.43
N VAL A 61 2.39 -20.70 13.54
CA VAL A 61 2.62 -19.39 14.19
C VAL A 61 2.01 -18.24 13.35
N ILE A 62 2.18 -18.30 12.01
CA ILE A 62 1.54 -17.35 11.10
C ILE A 62 0.02 -17.45 11.23
N ARG A 63 -0.53 -18.66 11.23
CA ARG A 63 -1.97 -18.91 11.34
C ARG A 63 -2.54 -18.39 12.65
N ALA A 64 -1.86 -18.61 13.77
CA ALA A 64 -2.25 -18.10 15.08
C ALA A 64 -2.18 -16.55 15.14
N GLY A 65 -1.26 -15.92 14.41
CA GLY A 65 -1.09 -14.47 14.35
C GLY A 65 -2.02 -13.74 13.40
N LEU A 66 -2.85 -14.44 12.59
CA LEU A 66 -3.70 -13.79 11.57
C LEU A 66 -4.68 -12.77 12.12
N GLU A 67 -5.32 -13.06 13.25
CA GLU A 67 -6.28 -12.12 13.86
C GLU A 67 -5.58 -10.83 14.30
N GLY A 68 -4.40 -10.92 14.91
CA GLY A 68 -3.58 -9.76 15.25
C GLY A 68 -3.13 -8.96 14.01
N LEU A 69 -2.82 -9.62 12.90
CA LEU A 69 -2.50 -8.94 11.64
C LEU A 69 -3.71 -8.22 11.05
N ARG A 70 -4.92 -8.79 11.17
CA ARG A 70 -6.17 -8.18 10.68
C ARG A 70 -6.50 -6.86 11.36
N GLU A 71 -6.08 -6.66 12.60
CA GLU A 71 -6.26 -5.40 13.32
C GLU A 71 -5.56 -4.20 12.65
N TRP A 72 -4.52 -4.48 11.83
CA TRP A 72 -3.75 -3.49 11.10
C TRP A 72 -4.23 -3.24 9.66
N LEU A 73 -5.27 -3.95 9.22
CA LEU A 73 -5.78 -3.90 7.86
C LEU A 73 -7.20 -3.32 7.81
N PRO A 74 -7.57 -2.61 6.73
CA PRO A 74 -8.96 -2.26 6.48
C PRO A 74 -9.86 -3.50 6.45
N ARG A 75 -11.08 -3.39 6.97
CA ARG A 75 -12.03 -4.53 7.04
C ARG A 75 -12.34 -5.20 5.70
N ALA A 76 -12.21 -4.45 4.60
CA ALA A 76 -12.46 -4.96 3.25
C ALA A 76 -11.32 -5.82 2.71
N VAL A 77 -10.17 -5.90 3.40
CA VAL A 77 -9.02 -6.70 2.96
C VAL A 77 -9.17 -8.13 3.44
N THR A 78 -9.13 -9.09 2.51
CA THR A 78 -9.04 -10.52 2.86
C THR A 78 -7.59 -10.90 3.13
N LEU A 79 -7.37 -11.76 4.11
CA LEU A 79 -6.06 -12.30 4.46
C LEU A 79 -6.16 -13.82 4.53
N THR A 80 -5.47 -14.51 3.63
CA THR A 80 -5.52 -15.97 3.48
C THR A 80 -4.12 -16.58 3.50
N ILE A 81 -4.05 -17.90 3.69
CA ILE A 81 -2.80 -18.67 3.71
C ILE A 81 -2.83 -19.74 2.62
N SER A 82 -1.66 -19.96 2.00
CA SER A 82 -1.32 -21.19 1.27
C SER A 82 -0.09 -21.80 1.91
N GLU A 83 -0.24 -22.99 2.45
CA GLU A 83 0.85 -23.74 3.10
C GLU A 83 1.48 -24.72 2.10
N GLU A 84 2.81 -24.65 1.92
CA GLU A 84 3.54 -25.63 1.12
C GLU A 84 3.70 -26.95 1.89
N PRO A 85 3.48 -28.12 1.24
CA PRO A 85 3.54 -29.41 1.91
C PRO A 85 4.98 -29.81 2.27
N ILE A 86 5.95 -29.26 1.57
CA ILE A 86 7.39 -29.46 1.76
C ILE A 86 8.10 -28.12 1.52
N ARG A 87 9.33 -28.01 1.90
CA ARG A 87 10.15 -26.82 1.59
C ARG A 87 10.43 -26.75 0.08
N ALA A 88 9.60 -26.00 -0.63
CA ALA A 88 9.53 -25.99 -2.08
C ALA A 88 10.41 -24.92 -2.76
N GLY A 89 10.93 -23.94 -2.02
CA GLY A 89 11.58 -22.75 -2.57
C GLY A 89 10.57 -21.71 -3.03
N THR A 90 11.06 -20.50 -3.41
CA THR A 90 10.20 -19.35 -3.73
C THR A 90 9.28 -19.58 -4.94
N GLY A 91 9.77 -20.25 -5.97
CA GLY A 91 8.96 -20.64 -7.14
C GLY A 91 8.03 -21.83 -6.83
N GLY A 92 8.51 -22.81 -6.04
CA GLY A 92 7.67 -23.92 -5.61
C GLY A 92 6.51 -23.50 -4.71
N ALA A 93 6.68 -22.49 -3.88
CA ALA A 93 5.60 -21.90 -3.08
C ALA A 93 4.47 -21.34 -3.99
N LEU A 94 4.82 -20.69 -5.09
CA LEU A 94 3.85 -20.21 -6.11
C LEU A 94 3.17 -21.42 -6.80
N TYR A 95 3.91 -22.46 -7.17
CA TYR A 95 3.36 -23.67 -7.76
C TYR A 95 2.28 -24.31 -6.87
N HIS A 96 2.53 -24.43 -5.58
CA HIS A 96 1.56 -24.97 -4.63
C HIS A 96 0.36 -24.07 -4.36
N ALA A 97 0.50 -22.76 -4.59
CA ALA A 97 -0.56 -21.78 -4.42
C ALA A 97 -1.35 -21.47 -5.70
N ARG A 98 -1.03 -22.10 -6.84
CA ARG A 98 -1.52 -21.71 -8.18
C ARG A 98 -3.03 -21.54 -8.32
N GLU A 99 -3.83 -22.32 -7.59
CA GLU A 99 -5.30 -22.25 -7.62
C GLU A 99 -5.87 -21.02 -6.88
N LYS A 100 -5.02 -20.34 -6.09
CA LYS A 100 -5.39 -19.15 -5.30
C LYS A 100 -4.88 -17.85 -5.91
N LEU A 101 -4.09 -17.93 -7.00
CA LEU A 101 -3.50 -16.77 -7.65
C LEU A 101 -4.49 -16.15 -8.65
N HIS A 102 -4.56 -14.82 -8.64
CA HIS A 102 -5.24 -14.04 -9.67
C HIS A 102 -4.40 -13.99 -10.96
N ASP A 103 -4.99 -13.53 -12.07
CA ASP A 103 -4.30 -13.44 -13.36
C ASP A 103 -3.07 -12.53 -13.30
N GLY A 104 -3.17 -11.44 -12.55
CA GLY A 104 -2.03 -10.58 -12.21
C GLY A 104 -1.99 -10.31 -10.71
N PHE A 105 -0.82 -10.40 -10.11
CA PHE A 105 -0.63 -10.19 -8.67
C PHE A 105 0.72 -9.52 -8.35
N LEU A 106 0.77 -8.83 -7.20
CA LEU A 106 2.03 -8.45 -6.59
C LEU A 106 2.61 -9.65 -5.84
N LEU A 107 3.94 -9.83 -5.91
CA LEU A 107 4.67 -10.74 -5.05
C LEU A 107 5.68 -9.94 -4.23
N LEU A 108 5.74 -10.19 -2.93
CA LEU A 108 6.69 -9.57 -2.02
C LEU A 108 7.49 -10.61 -1.24
N ASN A 109 8.76 -10.30 -1.03
CA ASN A 109 9.55 -10.97 0.00
C ASN A 109 9.05 -10.52 1.38
N GLY A 110 8.73 -11.45 2.27
CA GLY A 110 8.17 -11.14 3.59
C GLY A 110 9.20 -10.65 4.62
N ASP A 111 10.47 -10.59 4.26
CA ASP A 111 11.58 -10.20 5.14
C ASP A 111 12.34 -8.93 4.68
N SER A 112 11.86 -8.28 3.64
CA SER A 112 12.39 -7.01 3.16
C SER A 112 11.27 -5.99 2.96
N LEU A 113 11.59 -4.70 3.20
CA LEU A 113 10.70 -3.58 2.95
C LEU A 113 11.41 -2.61 2.01
N PHE A 114 10.76 -2.34 0.90
CA PHE A 114 11.19 -1.36 -0.08
C PHE A 114 10.13 -0.26 -0.17
N ASP A 115 10.40 0.88 0.47
CA ASP A 115 9.53 2.05 0.46
C ASP A 115 9.72 2.79 -0.88
N CYS A 116 8.99 2.35 -1.88
CA CYS A 116 9.03 2.88 -3.24
C CYS A 116 7.61 3.05 -3.80
N ASP A 117 7.48 3.82 -4.87
CA ASP A 117 6.21 3.93 -5.59
C ASP A 117 5.90 2.62 -6.34
N LEU A 118 4.81 1.96 -5.92
CA LEU A 118 4.34 0.72 -6.55
C LEU A 118 3.41 0.97 -7.75
N SER A 119 3.10 2.21 -8.10
CA SER A 119 2.20 2.53 -9.23
C SER A 119 2.59 1.84 -10.53
N PRO A 120 3.89 1.69 -10.89
CA PRO A 120 4.29 0.97 -12.09
C PRO A 120 3.94 -0.52 -12.10
N LEU A 121 3.68 -1.10 -10.92
CA LEU A 121 3.32 -2.51 -10.77
C LEU A 121 1.80 -2.75 -10.77
N MET A 122 0.98 -1.71 -10.68
CA MET A 122 -0.45 -1.85 -10.43
C MET A 122 -1.29 -2.12 -11.69
N THR A 123 -0.65 -2.13 -12.86
CA THR A 123 -1.32 -2.42 -14.15
C THR A 123 -0.64 -3.58 -14.86
N GLU A 124 -1.45 -4.36 -15.58
CA GLU A 124 -0.94 -5.40 -16.47
C GLU A 124 -0.27 -4.77 -17.70
N GLU A 125 0.73 -5.45 -18.23
CA GLU A 125 1.47 -5.04 -19.42
C GLU A 125 1.42 -6.17 -20.44
N PRO A 126 0.78 -5.98 -21.59
CA PRO A 126 0.74 -7.00 -22.63
C PRO A 126 2.14 -7.46 -23.06
N GLY A 127 2.36 -8.78 -23.07
CA GLY A 127 3.63 -9.38 -23.47
C GLY A 127 4.74 -9.29 -22.40
N VAL A 128 4.42 -8.91 -21.15
CA VAL A 128 5.35 -8.87 -20.02
C VAL A 128 4.81 -9.73 -18.90
N LEU A 129 5.52 -10.82 -18.56
CA LEU A 129 5.11 -11.73 -17.50
C LEU A 129 5.58 -11.29 -16.11
N GLY A 130 6.59 -10.44 -16.02
CA GLY A 130 7.06 -9.92 -14.74
C GLY A 130 7.66 -8.51 -14.83
N ARG A 131 7.43 -7.69 -13.80
CA ARG A 131 8.13 -6.42 -13.57
C ARG A 131 8.64 -6.39 -12.13
N LEU A 132 9.92 -6.02 -11.95
CA LEU A 132 10.61 -5.98 -10.67
C LEU A 132 10.85 -4.53 -10.25
N MET A 133 10.72 -4.23 -8.96
CA MET A 133 11.29 -3.03 -8.38
C MET A 133 12.76 -3.27 -8.03
N LEU A 134 13.62 -2.40 -8.52
CA LEU A 134 15.07 -2.53 -8.41
C LEU A 134 15.64 -1.36 -7.62
N ARG A 135 16.63 -1.64 -6.78
CA ARG A 135 17.31 -0.63 -5.94
C ARG A 135 18.80 -0.59 -6.26
N ARG A 136 19.33 0.62 -6.51
CA ARG A 136 20.77 0.82 -6.65
C ARG A 136 21.41 0.95 -5.27
N LEU A 137 22.42 0.11 -5.00
CA LEU A 137 23.20 0.16 -3.77
C LEU A 137 24.66 0.54 -4.09
N ALA A 138 25.29 1.31 -3.19
CA ALA A 138 26.71 1.62 -3.26
C ALA A 138 27.59 0.38 -2.98
N ASP A 139 27.08 -0.55 -2.16
CA ASP A 139 27.67 -1.86 -1.93
C ASP A 139 26.58 -2.93 -2.08
N ALA A 140 26.63 -3.66 -3.19
CA ALA A 140 25.69 -4.75 -3.53
C ALA A 140 26.23 -6.14 -3.15
N SER A 141 27.36 -6.27 -2.48
CA SER A 141 28.05 -7.54 -2.21
C SER A 141 27.22 -8.59 -1.45
N ARG A 142 26.15 -8.17 -0.81
CA ARG A 142 25.22 -9.09 -0.12
C ARG A 142 24.14 -9.69 -1.03
N TYR A 143 23.99 -9.17 -2.24
CA TYR A 143 22.86 -9.45 -3.15
C TYR A 143 23.35 -9.84 -4.53
N GLY A 144 22.52 -10.56 -5.29
CA GLY A 144 22.72 -10.71 -6.74
C GLY A 144 22.41 -9.40 -7.46
N VAL A 145 23.13 -9.11 -8.54
CA VAL A 145 22.99 -7.89 -9.35
C VAL A 145 22.13 -8.16 -10.57
N VAL A 146 21.32 -7.18 -10.95
CA VAL A 146 20.43 -7.22 -12.12
C VAL A 146 21.01 -6.30 -13.20
N GLU A 147 21.12 -6.81 -14.42
CA GLU A 147 21.47 -6.02 -15.61
C GLU A 147 20.21 -5.62 -16.36
N MET A 148 20.22 -4.41 -16.91
CA MET A 148 19.12 -3.86 -17.69
C MET A 148 19.59 -3.23 -19.01
N SER A 149 18.71 -3.29 -20.02
CA SER A 149 18.79 -2.50 -21.24
C SER A 149 17.48 -1.75 -21.43
N GLY A 150 17.50 -0.44 -21.20
CA GLY A 150 16.27 0.34 -20.99
C GLY A 150 15.52 -0.16 -19.75
N ASP A 151 14.26 -0.53 -19.90
CA ASP A 151 13.47 -1.15 -18.82
C ASP A 151 13.47 -2.69 -18.86
N ARG A 152 14.11 -3.31 -19.87
CA ARG A 152 14.22 -4.75 -20.00
C ARG A 152 15.31 -5.29 -19.07
N VAL A 153 14.98 -6.27 -18.24
CA VAL A 153 15.96 -7.08 -17.50
C VAL A 153 16.63 -8.04 -18.49
N THR A 154 17.97 -8.02 -18.53
CA THR A 154 18.75 -8.83 -19.48
C THR A 154 19.50 -9.98 -18.83
N ALA A 155 19.92 -9.81 -17.57
CA ALA A 155 20.63 -10.86 -16.84
C ALA A 155 20.54 -10.67 -15.33
N PHE A 156 20.78 -11.78 -14.62
CA PHE A 156 21.04 -11.82 -13.19
C PHE A 156 22.46 -12.30 -12.98
N GLN A 157 23.26 -11.54 -12.23
CA GLN A 157 24.63 -11.90 -11.90
C GLN A 157 24.75 -12.31 -10.44
N GLU A 158 25.76 -13.07 -10.13
CA GLU A 158 26.12 -13.42 -8.75
C GLU A 158 26.56 -12.17 -7.96
N ARG A 159 26.75 -12.37 -6.66
CA ARG A 159 27.18 -11.29 -5.75
C ARG A 159 28.52 -10.73 -6.18
N PRO A 160 28.63 -9.40 -6.32
CA PRO A 160 29.90 -8.77 -6.63
C PRO A 160 30.86 -8.76 -5.43
N GLU A 161 32.09 -8.35 -5.66
CA GLU A 161 33.08 -8.14 -4.60
C GLU A 161 32.65 -7.05 -3.60
N PRO A 162 33.07 -7.14 -2.32
CA PRO A 162 32.77 -6.13 -1.31
C PRO A 162 33.10 -4.70 -1.76
N GLY A 163 32.18 -3.76 -1.52
CA GLY A 163 32.30 -2.36 -1.93
C GLY A 163 31.94 -2.06 -3.39
N SER A 164 31.51 -3.06 -4.16
CA SER A 164 31.06 -2.86 -5.54
C SER A 164 29.61 -2.38 -5.60
N PRO A 165 29.32 -1.29 -6.36
CA PRO A 165 27.96 -0.85 -6.57
C PRO A 165 27.19 -1.82 -7.47
N GLY A 166 25.86 -1.88 -7.32
CA GLY A 166 25.02 -2.72 -8.15
C GLY A 166 23.56 -2.38 -8.06
N LEU A 167 22.81 -2.80 -9.08
CA LEU A 167 21.36 -2.73 -9.11
C LEU A 167 20.83 -4.06 -8.59
N ILE A 168 20.16 -4.05 -7.45
CA ILE A 168 19.65 -5.27 -6.80
C ILE A 168 18.16 -5.43 -6.99
N ASN A 169 17.70 -6.67 -6.89
CA ASN A 169 16.28 -7.00 -6.80
C ASN A 169 15.76 -6.60 -5.41
N GLY A 170 14.77 -5.68 -5.39
CA GLY A 170 14.17 -5.15 -4.16
C GLY A 170 13.16 -6.07 -3.49
N GLY A 171 12.91 -7.27 -4.04
CA GLY A 171 11.96 -8.23 -3.48
C GLY A 171 10.49 -7.85 -3.63
N VAL A 172 10.19 -6.99 -4.60
CA VAL A 172 8.84 -6.55 -4.94
C VAL A 172 8.62 -6.73 -6.45
N TYR A 173 7.58 -7.46 -6.81
CA TYR A 173 7.31 -7.85 -8.18
C TYR A 173 5.83 -7.67 -8.53
N ARG A 174 5.53 -7.36 -9.78
CA ARG A 174 4.28 -7.72 -10.43
C ARG A 174 4.53 -8.95 -11.29
N LEU A 175 3.74 -9.99 -11.11
CA LEU A 175 3.79 -11.21 -11.91
C LEU A 175 2.44 -11.47 -12.57
N ASP A 176 2.50 -11.98 -13.79
CA ASP A 176 1.37 -12.61 -14.47
C ASP A 176 1.25 -14.08 -14.03
N ARG A 177 0.05 -14.60 -13.91
CA ARG A 177 -0.21 -16.00 -13.51
C ARG A 177 0.49 -17.00 -14.43
N GLN A 178 0.71 -16.68 -15.68
CA GLN A 178 1.43 -17.53 -16.64
C GLN A 178 2.88 -17.85 -16.18
N VAL A 179 3.47 -17.06 -15.30
CA VAL A 179 4.76 -17.38 -14.68
C VAL A 179 4.71 -18.71 -13.95
N VAL A 180 3.56 -19.10 -13.40
CA VAL A 180 3.39 -20.37 -12.67
C VAL A 180 3.53 -21.58 -13.59
N ASP A 181 3.22 -21.46 -14.87
CA ASP A 181 3.39 -22.55 -15.85
C ASP A 181 4.88 -22.93 -16.06
N ARG A 182 5.79 -22.03 -15.65
CA ARG A 182 7.24 -22.26 -15.68
C ARG A 182 7.78 -22.77 -14.36
N THR A 183 6.94 -22.84 -13.31
CA THR A 183 7.35 -23.33 -11.99
C THR A 183 7.17 -24.85 -11.88
N SER A 184 7.84 -25.43 -10.91
CA SER A 184 7.69 -26.85 -10.53
C SER A 184 7.49 -26.95 -9.02
N ALA A 185 7.16 -28.16 -8.55
CA ALA A 185 6.94 -28.41 -7.12
C ALA A 185 8.13 -28.05 -6.22
N MET A 186 9.34 -27.98 -6.78
CA MET A 186 10.56 -27.53 -6.10
C MET A 186 11.40 -26.69 -7.05
N CYS A 187 11.36 -25.35 -6.92
CA CYS A 187 12.18 -24.44 -7.70
C CYS A 187 12.34 -23.09 -6.99
N SER A 188 13.37 -22.33 -7.37
CA SER A 188 13.61 -20.97 -6.92
C SER A 188 13.12 -19.98 -7.98
N LEU A 189 12.34 -19.00 -7.57
CA LEU A 189 11.94 -17.92 -8.47
C LEU A 189 13.19 -17.17 -9.01
N GLU A 190 14.12 -16.86 -8.14
CA GLU A 190 15.29 -16.03 -8.46
C GLU A 190 16.36 -16.76 -9.29
N ARG A 191 16.53 -18.08 -9.08
CA ARG A 191 17.59 -18.86 -9.76
C ARG A 191 17.10 -19.54 -11.02
N ASP A 192 15.83 -20.00 -11.01
CA ASP A 192 15.33 -20.87 -12.05
C ASP A 192 14.36 -20.15 -12.99
N ILE A 193 13.50 -19.26 -12.49
CA ILE A 193 12.39 -18.68 -13.25
C ILE A 193 12.71 -17.27 -13.80
N LEU A 194 13.18 -16.35 -12.95
CA LEU A 194 13.45 -14.97 -13.37
C LEU A 194 14.54 -14.88 -14.45
N PRO A 195 15.65 -15.67 -14.40
CA PRO A 195 16.63 -15.68 -15.48
C PRO A 195 16.05 -16.15 -16.82
N ASP A 196 15.18 -17.18 -16.82
CA ASP A 196 14.52 -17.66 -18.04
C ASP A 196 13.58 -16.60 -18.63
N LEU A 197 12.81 -15.92 -17.76
CA LEU A 197 11.96 -14.81 -18.22
C LEU A 197 12.77 -13.64 -18.77
N ALA A 198 13.93 -13.34 -18.21
CA ALA A 198 14.83 -12.30 -18.71
C ALA A 198 15.39 -12.68 -20.10
N TRP A 199 15.84 -13.94 -20.26
CA TRP A 199 16.32 -14.48 -21.52
C TRP A 199 15.28 -14.37 -22.63
N ASP A 200 14.02 -14.76 -22.34
CA ASP A 200 12.89 -14.68 -23.27
C ASP A 200 12.40 -13.24 -23.53
N GLY A 201 12.94 -12.25 -22.80
CA GLY A 201 12.54 -10.85 -22.93
C GLY A 201 11.19 -10.49 -22.34
N LEU A 202 10.68 -11.33 -21.44
CA LEU A 202 9.37 -11.22 -20.79
C LEU A 202 9.43 -10.50 -19.43
N LEU A 203 10.64 -10.04 -19.02
CA LEU A 203 10.89 -9.42 -17.73
C LEU A 203 11.29 -7.95 -17.87
N ARG A 204 10.67 -7.10 -17.06
CA ARG A 204 10.98 -5.66 -16.96
C ARG A 204 11.45 -5.31 -15.57
N GLY A 205 12.19 -4.21 -15.46
CA GLY A 205 12.64 -3.64 -14.20
C GLY A 205 12.29 -2.15 -14.11
N THR A 206 12.00 -1.69 -12.91
CA THR A 206 11.84 -0.28 -12.58
C THR A 206 12.81 0.06 -11.47
N GLU A 207 13.77 0.94 -11.73
CA GLU A 207 14.71 1.45 -10.72
C GLU A 207 14.00 2.48 -9.85
N SER A 208 14.21 2.40 -8.53
CA SER A 208 13.72 3.36 -7.56
C SER A 208 14.77 3.64 -6.49
N ASP A 209 14.84 4.90 -6.06
CA ASP A 209 15.72 5.36 -4.97
C ASP A 209 15.08 5.24 -3.59
N GLY A 210 13.89 4.62 -3.49
CA GLY A 210 13.17 4.40 -2.25
C GLY A 210 14.02 3.72 -1.17
N TRP A 211 13.70 3.96 0.08
CA TRP A 211 14.41 3.36 1.21
C TRP A 211 14.19 1.84 1.25
N PHE A 212 15.28 1.11 1.48
CA PHE A 212 15.27 -0.36 1.51
C PHE A 212 15.89 -0.92 2.79
N ILE A 213 15.24 -1.93 3.37
CA ILE A 213 15.77 -2.71 4.48
C ILE A 213 15.39 -4.19 4.34
N ASP A 214 16.37 -5.07 4.56
CA ASP A 214 16.21 -6.53 4.68
C ASP A 214 16.54 -6.93 6.11
N ILE A 215 15.55 -7.44 6.85
CA ILE A 215 15.72 -7.87 8.25
C ILE A 215 16.38 -9.24 8.38
N GLY A 216 17.11 -9.69 7.39
CA GLY A 216 17.74 -11.01 7.32
C GLY A 216 18.95 -11.22 8.23
N VAL A 217 19.50 -10.17 8.85
CA VAL A 217 20.62 -10.25 9.80
C VAL A 217 20.35 -9.43 11.05
N PRO A 218 20.98 -9.75 12.21
CA PRO A 218 20.70 -9.09 13.49
C PRO A 218 20.88 -7.56 13.48
N SER A 219 21.91 -7.06 12.78
CA SER A 219 22.18 -5.61 12.68
C SER A 219 21.05 -4.87 11.97
N ASP A 220 20.52 -5.44 10.90
CA ASP A 220 19.43 -4.82 10.13
C ASP A 220 18.09 -4.95 10.85
N LEU A 221 17.84 -6.05 11.56
CA LEU A 221 16.68 -6.17 12.45
C LEU A 221 16.73 -5.11 13.57
N TYR A 222 17.91 -4.85 14.15
CA TYR A 222 18.08 -3.80 15.15
C TYR A 222 17.81 -2.40 14.56
N ARG A 223 18.32 -2.12 13.37
CA ARG A 223 18.03 -0.87 12.64
C ARG A 223 16.55 -0.71 12.36
N ALA A 224 15.89 -1.79 11.91
CA ALA A 224 14.47 -1.80 11.57
C ALA A 224 13.58 -1.36 12.74
N GLN A 225 13.95 -1.68 14.00
CA GLN A 225 13.17 -1.28 15.19
C GLN A 225 12.91 0.23 15.25
N ARG A 226 13.85 1.03 14.79
CA ARG A 226 13.75 2.50 14.79
C ARG A 226 13.35 3.04 13.42
N GLU A 227 14.02 2.59 12.36
CA GLU A 227 13.92 3.20 11.04
C GLU A 227 12.57 2.92 10.36
N VAL A 228 12.00 1.71 10.51
CA VAL A 228 10.70 1.38 9.91
C VAL A 228 9.58 2.25 10.47
N PRO A 229 9.36 2.33 11.80
CA PRO A 229 8.34 3.22 12.35
C PRO A 229 8.53 4.68 11.96
N GLN A 230 9.78 5.19 12.02
CA GLN A 230 10.07 6.59 11.69
C GLN A 230 9.74 6.93 10.24
N ARG A 231 10.10 6.06 9.29
CA ARG A 231 9.88 6.30 7.86
C ARG A 231 8.44 6.10 7.40
N LEU A 232 7.72 5.18 8.06
CA LEU A 232 6.34 4.88 7.69
C LEU A 232 5.29 5.66 8.51
N THR A 233 5.71 6.47 9.46
CA THR A 233 4.87 7.50 10.08
C THR A 233 4.99 8.77 9.23
N ARG A 234 3.99 9.04 8.44
CA ARG A 234 3.98 10.13 7.44
C ARG A 234 2.96 11.19 7.83
N PRO A 235 3.17 12.47 7.44
CA PRO A 235 2.12 13.48 7.53
C PRO A 235 0.93 13.10 6.66
N ALA A 236 -0.23 13.66 6.94
CA ALA A 236 -1.46 13.28 6.25
C ALA A 236 -2.28 14.48 5.80
N LEU A 237 -2.76 14.38 4.57
CA LEU A 237 -3.74 15.26 3.99
C LEU A 237 -5.11 14.56 4.00
N LEU A 238 -6.06 15.08 4.78
CA LEU A 238 -7.43 14.62 4.81
C LEU A 238 -8.27 15.58 3.97
N LEU A 239 -8.93 15.07 2.94
CA LEU A 239 -9.72 15.88 2.02
C LEU A 239 -11.21 15.56 2.17
N ASP A 240 -12.06 16.58 2.27
CA ASP A 240 -13.47 16.34 1.93
C ASP A 240 -13.58 15.96 0.46
N ARG A 241 -14.65 15.29 0.11
CA ARG A 241 -14.89 14.86 -1.27
C ARG A 241 -15.64 15.93 -2.05
N ASP A 242 -16.88 16.18 -1.68
CA ASP A 242 -17.78 17.08 -2.39
C ASP A 242 -17.41 18.56 -2.07
N GLY A 243 -17.08 19.34 -3.08
CA GLY A 243 -16.60 20.73 -2.97
C GLY A 243 -15.07 20.87 -2.86
N VAL A 244 -14.33 19.77 -2.61
CA VAL A 244 -12.86 19.77 -2.52
C VAL A 244 -12.23 18.86 -3.57
N CYS A 245 -12.56 17.56 -3.61
CA CYS A 245 -12.06 16.66 -4.63
C CYS A 245 -12.89 16.74 -5.91
N ASN A 246 -14.22 16.81 -5.78
CA ASN A 246 -15.14 16.99 -6.90
C ASN A 246 -16.03 18.22 -6.69
N VAL A 247 -16.50 18.76 -7.82
CA VAL A 247 -17.52 19.80 -7.82
C VAL A 247 -18.78 19.29 -7.11
N ASP A 248 -19.31 20.08 -6.16
CA ASP A 248 -20.52 19.70 -5.44
C ASP A 248 -21.77 20.01 -6.29
N HIS A 249 -22.18 19.06 -7.12
CA HIS A 249 -23.43 19.14 -7.88
C HIS A 249 -24.66 18.70 -7.05
N GLY A 250 -24.51 18.61 -5.73
CA GLY A 250 -25.52 18.08 -4.81
C GLY A 250 -25.73 16.57 -4.97
N TRP A 251 -25.50 15.80 -3.91
CA TRP A 251 -25.71 14.34 -3.86
C TRP A 251 -25.00 13.57 -4.99
N VAL A 252 -23.67 13.74 -5.09
CA VAL A 252 -22.83 13.02 -6.09
C VAL A 252 -22.61 11.59 -5.60
N GLY A 253 -23.35 10.64 -6.17
CA GLY A 253 -23.29 9.22 -5.79
C GLY A 253 -22.78 8.31 -6.91
N THR A 254 -22.68 8.81 -8.16
CA THR A 254 -22.27 8.01 -9.31
C THR A 254 -21.17 8.70 -10.13
N ARG A 255 -20.49 7.93 -10.97
CA ARG A 255 -19.39 8.43 -11.81
C ARG A 255 -19.85 9.48 -12.82
N GLU A 256 -21.05 9.34 -13.37
CA GLU A 256 -21.61 10.24 -14.39
C GLU A 256 -21.88 11.65 -13.84
N ARG A 257 -22.05 11.77 -12.53
CA ARG A 257 -22.23 13.04 -11.83
C ARG A 257 -20.96 13.61 -11.20
N PHE A 258 -19.87 12.86 -11.31
CA PHE A 258 -18.59 13.23 -10.70
C PHE A 258 -17.77 14.08 -11.67
N GLU A 259 -17.38 15.25 -11.25
CA GLU A 259 -16.49 16.16 -11.96
C GLU A 259 -15.36 16.58 -11.02
N TRP A 260 -14.11 16.32 -11.40
CA TRP A 260 -12.97 16.74 -10.59
C TRP A 260 -12.90 18.25 -10.42
N VAL A 261 -12.65 18.72 -9.19
CA VAL A 261 -12.25 20.11 -8.94
C VAL A 261 -10.91 20.36 -9.66
N PRO A 262 -10.73 21.54 -10.30
CA PRO A 262 -9.46 21.87 -10.94
C PRO A 262 -8.27 21.65 -10.00
N GLY A 263 -7.27 20.89 -10.48
CA GLY A 263 -6.06 20.58 -9.72
C GLY A 263 -6.20 19.49 -8.64
N ALA A 264 -7.37 18.89 -8.42
CA ALA A 264 -7.55 17.89 -7.35
C ALA A 264 -6.63 16.66 -7.51
N GLN A 265 -6.60 16.04 -8.69
CA GLN A 265 -5.67 14.94 -8.93
C GLN A 265 -4.20 15.36 -8.82
N ALA A 266 -3.86 16.58 -9.26
CA ALA A 266 -2.51 17.12 -9.14
C ALA A 266 -2.11 17.36 -7.68
N ALA A 267 -3.03 17.85 -6.83
CA ALA A 267 -2.83 18.02 -5.39
C ALA A 267 -2.50 16.67 -4.72
N ILE A 268 -3.29 15.63 -5.01
CA ILE A 268 -3.09 14.28 -4.48
C ILE A 268 -1.74 13.70 -4.96
N ARG A 269 -1.42 13.86 -6.25
CA ARG A 269 -0.12 13.42 -6.79
C ARG A 269 1.06 14.14 -6.14
N MET A 270 0.95 15.46 -5.92
CA MET A 270 1.99 16.24 -5.23
C MET A 270 2.19 15.79 -3.78
N ALA A 271 1.11 15.51 -3.06
CA ALA A 271 1.17 14.99 -1.70
C ALA A 271 1.84 13.60 -1.66
N HIS A 272 1.44 12.69 -2.55
CA HIS A 272 2.03 11.37 -2.68
C HIS A 272 3.55 11.44 -3.00
N ALA A 273 3.94 12.26 -3.99
CA ALA A 273 5.35 12.43 -4.37
C ALA A 273 6.23 12.99 -3.25
N ARG A 274 5.63 13.69 -2.26
CA ARG A 274 6.31 14.18 -1.05
C ARG A 274 6.22 13.22 0.14
N GLY A 275 5.71 12.01 -0.07
CA GLY A 275 5.60 10.98 0.97
C GLY A 275 4.44 11.19 1.95
N TRP A 276 3.48 12.06 1.66
CA TRP A 276 2.29 12.24 2.49
C TRP A 276 1.27 11.13 2.27
N HIS A 277 0.54 10.79 3.33
CA HIS A 277 -0.72 10.06 3.19
C HIS A 277 -1.82 10.99 2.68
N VAL A 278 -2.75 10.46 1.88
CA VAL A 278 -3.95 11.18 1.45
C VAL A 278 -5.18 10.36 1.76
N PHE A 279 -6.11 10.94 2.50
CA PHE A 279 -7.36 10.32 2.90
C PHE A 279 -8.55 11.15 2.42
N ILE A 280 -9.66 10.47 2.11
CA ILE A 280 -10.95 11.12 1.87
C ILE A 280 -11.83 10.96 3.11
N VAL A 281 -12.48 12.06 3.56
CA VAL A 281 -13.36 12.10 4.75
C VAL A 281 -14.66 12.80 4.39
N THR A 282 -15.73 12.06 4.05
CA THR A 282 -16.92 12.65 3.42
C THR A 282 -18.24 12.24 4.05
N ASN A 283 -19.19 13.18 4.14
CA ASN A 283 -20.59 12.92 4.51
C ASN A 283 -21.39 12.50 3.27
N GLN A 284 -21.92 11.29 3.24
CA GLN A 284 -22.67 10.73 2.11
C GLN A 284 -24.16 10.50 2.47
N ALA A 285 -24.83 11.57 2.91
CA ALA A 285 -26.21 11.50 3.34
C ALA A 285 -27.23 11.24 2.20
N GLY A 286 -26.81 11.22 0.93
CA GLY A 286 -27.62 10.75 -0.18
C GLY A 286 -28.10 9.32 -0.02
N VAL A 287 -27.31 8.46 0.63
CA VAL A 287 -27.69 7.10 1.02
C VAL A 287 -28.86 7.14 2.01
N ALA A 288 -28.77 7.96 3.06
CA ALA A 288 -29.83 8.14 4.05
C ALA A 288 -31.11 8.73 3.43
N ARG A 289 -31.03 9.44 2.35
CA ARG A 289 -32.16 10.02 1.59
C ARG A 289 -32.71 9.09 0.51
N GLY A 290 -32.07 7.94 0.26
CA GLY A 290 -32.49 6.99 -0.76
C GLY A 290 -32.24 7.44 -2.20
N LEU A 291 -31.30 8.38 -2.41
CA LEU A 291 -30.95 8.90 -3.72
C LEU A 291 -29.98 8.00 -4.49
N TYR A 292 -29.20 7.21 -3.76
CA TYR A 292 -28.29 6.17 -4.26
C TYR A 292 -27.97 5.19 -3.13
N HIS A 293 -27.45 4.03 -3.47
CA HIS A 293 -27.12 2.99 -2.49
C HIS A 293 -25.67 3.13 -1.96
N GLU A 294 -25.39 2.50 -0.85
CA GLU A 294 -24.03 2.45 -0.28
C GLU A 294 -23.04 1.76 -1.22
N ALA A 295 -23.51 0.79 -2.00
CA ALA A 295 -22.72 0.13 -3.04
C ALA A 295 -22.25 1.12 -4.14
N ASP A 296 -23.08 2.11 -4.49
CA ASP A 296 -22.73 3.14 -5.48
C ASP A 296 -21.61 4.04 -4.93
N VAL A 297 -21.67 4.40 -3.64
CA VAL A 297 -20.63 5.17 -2.95
C VAL A 297 -19.31 4.42 -2.97
N LEU A 298 -19.32 3.12 -2.66
CA LEU A 298 -18.12 2.28 -2.66
C LEU A 298 -17.54 2.13 -4.08
N ALA A 299 -18.40 1.94 -5.08
CA ALA A 299 -17.98 1.86 -6.47
C ALA A 299 -17.35 3.17 -6.96
N LEU A 300 -17.95 4.32 -6.61
CA LEU A 300 -17.42 5.64 -6.94
C LEU A 300 -16.05 5.88 -6.27
N HIS A 301 -15.91 5.56 -4.98
CA HIS A 301 -14.63 5.70 -4.29
C HIS A 301 -13.56 4.77 -4.86
N GLY A 302 -13.93 3.54 -5.25
CA GLY A 302 -13.03 2.63 -5.95
C GLY A 302 -12.53 3.20 -7.28
N TRP A 303 -13.45 3.73 -8.08
CA TRP A 303 -13.11 4.38 -9.34
C TRP A 303 -12.23 5.63 -9.14
N MET A 304 -12.51 6.47 -8.14
CA MET A 304 -11.68 7.64 -7.80
C MET A 304 -10.24 7.24 -7.47
N ARG A 305 -10.07 6.20 -6.65
CA ARG A 305 -8.74 5.66 -6.30
C ARG A 305 -8.00 5.18 -7.54
N ASP A 306 -8.67 4.45 -8.42
CA ASP A 306 -8.09 3.94 -9.66
C ASP A 306 -7.70 5.06 -10.64
N GLU A 307 -8.52 6.11 -10.77
CA GLU A 307 -8.21 7.29 -11.60
C GLU A 307 -6.99 8.05 -11.07
N VAL A 308 -6.96 8.29 -9.76
CA VAL A 308 -5.85 8.97 -9.10
C VAL A 308 -4.56 8.16 -9.24
N LEU A 309 -4.63 6.84 -9.05
CA LEU A 309 -3.47 5.96 -9.19
C LEU A 309 -2.90 5.97 -10.62
N ARG A 310 -3.78 5.94 -11.66
CA ARG A 310 -3.34 6.08 -13.06
C ARG A 310 -2.69 7.42 -13.35
N SER A 311 -3.05 8.46 -12.61
CA SER A 311 -2.41 9.80 -12.73
C SER A 311 -1.10 9.92 -11.95
N GLY A 312 -0.64 8.87 -11.26
CA GLY A 312 0.56 8.87 -10.42
C GLY A 312 0.35 9.43 -9.01
N GLY A 313 -0.90 9.54 -8.57
CA GLY A 313 -1.26 9.91 -7.20
C GLY A 313 -1.71 8.69 -6.39
N LEU A 314 -1.96 8.86 -5.10
CA LEU A 314 -2.44 7.80 -4.22
C LEU A 314 -3.45 8.34 -3.22
N ILE A 315 -4.63 7.71 -3.12
CA ILE A 315 -5.57 7.87 -2.02
C ILE A 315 -5.41 6.63 -1.14
N ASP A 316 -4.84 6.81 0.04
CA ASP A 316 -4.49 5.72 0.95
C ASP A 316 -5.74 5.01 1.50
N ASP A 317 -6.75 5.79 1.92
CA ASP A 317 -8.00 5.22 2.42
C ASP A 317 -9.15 6.24 2.32
N VAL A 318 -10.39 5.76 2.52
CA VAL A 318 -11.60 6.58 2.48
C VAL A 318 -12.46 6.29 3.70
N ARG A 319 -12.94 7.34 4.37
CA ARG A 319 -14.00 7.26 5.36
C ARG A 319 -15.20 8.05 4.90
N TYR A 320 -16.37 7.44 4.99
CA TYR A 320 -17.63 8.09 4.65
C TYR A 320 -18.71 7.82 5.70
N CYS A 321 -19.61 8.77 5.86
CA CYS A 321 -20.76 8.61 6.76
C CYS A 321 -22.05 8.61 5.94
N PRO A 322 -22.77 7.46 5.84
CA PRO A 322 -24.05 7.37 5.16
C PRO A 322 -25.24 7.83 6.03
N PHE A 323 -25.02 8.07 7.32
CA PHE A 323 -26.09 8.33 8.30
C PHE A 323 -26.53 9.78 8.35
N HIS A 324 -27.83 9.99 8.62
CA HIS A 324 -28.43 11.29 8.89
C HIS A 324 -29.56 11.17 9.93
N PRO A 325 -29.71 12.10 10.91
CA PRO A 325 -30.78 12.02 11.91
C PRO A 325 -32.17 12.07 11.28
N GLU A 326 -32.33 12.80 10.19
CA GLU A 326 -33.59 12.93 9.43
C GLU A 326 -33.61 12.05 8.17
N ALA A 327 -32.99 10.86 8.22
CA ALA A 327 -32.98 9.95 7.08
C ALA A 327 -34.37 9.47 6.68
N VAL A 328 -34.62 9.41 5.39
CA VAL A 328 -35.82 8.78 4.82
C VAL A 328 -35.72 7.26 4.93
N VAL A 329 -34.52 6.71 4.68
CA VAL A 329 -34.25 5.28 4.80
C VAL A 329 -34.02 4.92 6.29
N PRO A 330 -34.90 4.11 6.93
CA PRO A 330 -34.84 3.88 8.38
C PRO A 330 -33.51 3.30 8.88
N ALA A 331 -32.86 2.43 8.09
CA ALA A 331 -31.57 1.81 8.43
C ALA A 331 -30.43 2.84 8.63
N TYR A 332 -30.54 4.01 8.00
CA TYR A 332 -29.54 5.08 8.09
C TYR A 332 -29.98 6.25 8.98
N ARG A 333 -31.14 6.14 9.67
CA ARG A 333 -31.66 7.18 10.54
C ARG A 333 -31.07 7.09 11.93
N ARG A 334 -29.97 7.82 12.14
CA ARG A 334 -29.36 7.97 13.46
C ARG A 334 -28.40 9.15 13.53
N ASN A 335 -28.17 9.65 14.74
CA ASN A 335 -27.01 10.46 15.03
C ASN A 335 -25.76 9.57 14.97
N SER A 336 -24.74 10.00 14.23
CA SER A 336 -23.51 9.24 14.08
C SER A 336 -22.32 10.10 14.47
N SER A 337 -21.43 9.58 15.31
CA SER A 337 -20.13 10.20 15.61
C SER A 337 -19.23 10.33 14.39
N TRP A 338 -19.54 9.62 13.30
CA TRP A 338 -18.81 9.71 12.01
C TRP A 338 -19.28 10.88 11.15
N ARG A 339 -20.48 11.43 11.40
CA ARG A 339 -21.00 12.53 10.59
C ARG A 339 -20.38 13.85 11.01
N LYS A 340 -19.62 14.50 10.12
CA LYS A 340 -19.14 15.89 10.32
C LYS A 340 -20.32 16.82 10.63
N PRO A 341 -20.29 17.64 11.70
CA PRO A 341 -19.12 18.14 12.42
C PRO A 341 -18.52 17.22 13.50
N ALA A 342 -19.06 16.03 13.74
CA ALA A 342 -18.44 15.09 14.68
C ALA A 342 -17.14 14.50 14.09
N PRO A 343 -16.12 14.22 14.93
CA PRO A 343 -14.75 13.87 14.49
C PRO A 343 -14.53 12.39 14.17
N GLY A 344 -15.54 11.52 14.28
CA GLY A 344 -15.37 10.07 14.33
C GLY A 344 -14.63 9.46 13.13
N MET A 345 -14.83 9.96 11.91
CA MET A 345 -14.10 9.51 10.72
C MET A 345 -12.61 9.85 10.80
N ILE A 346 -12.28 11.05 11.28
CA ILE A 346 -10.91 11.53 11.43
C ILE A 346 -10.21 10.73 12.53
N LEU A 347 -10.84 10.58 13.71
CA LEU A 347 -10.31 9.80 14.83
C LEU A 347 -10.08 8.33 14.46
N ASP A 348 -10.95 7.76 13.62
CA ASP A 348 -10.77 6.40 13.12
C ASP A 348 -9.53 6.29 12.22
N LEU A 349 -9.31 7.24 11.30
CA LEU A 349 -8.09 7.30 10.48
C LEU A 349 -6.84 7.50 11.33
N LEU A 350 -6.85 8.45 12.27
CA LEU A 350 -5.71 8.69 13.17
C LEU A 350 -5.29 7.41 13.89
N ARG A 351 -6.26 6.64 14.39
CA ARG A 351 -6.01 5.37 15.09
C ARG A 351 -5.56 4.27 14.13
N ALA A 352 -6.31 4.04 13.04
CA ALA A 352 -6.05 2.94 12.10
C ALA A 352 -4.70 3.09 11.41
N TRP A 353 -4.30 4.32 11.11
CA TRP A 353 -3.06 4.64 10.42
C TRP A 353 -1.94 5.13 11.36
N ARG A 354 -2.23 5.27 12.67
CA ARG A 354 -1.31 5.81 13.68
C ARG A 354 -0.70 7.14 13.27
N LEU A 355 -1.56 8.02 12.82
CA LEU A 355 -1.14 9.35 12.40
C LEU A 355 -0.92 10.25 13.64
N ASP A 356 0.08 11.12 13.56
CA ASP A 356 0.23 12.21 14.51
C ASP A 356 -0.76 13.33 14.14
N PRO A 357 -1.73 13.69 15.01
CA PRO A 357 -2.68 14.76 14.72
C PRO A 357 -2.00 16.09 14.36
N ASN A 358 -0.83 16.38 14.93
CA ASN A 358 -0.07 17.60 14.65
C ASN A 358 0.53 17.63 13.23
N GLN A 359 0.65 16.47 12.59
CA GLN A 359 1.11 16.32 11.21
C GLN A 359 -0.04 16.07 10.23
N CYS A 360 -1.27 16.29 10.66
CA CYS A 360 -2.45 16.09 9.85
C CYS A 360 -3.11 17.43 9.51
N VAL A 361 -3.49 17.59 8.23
CA VAL A 361 -4.25 18.75 7.74
C VAL A 361 -5.53 18.26 7.09
N LEU A 362 -6.69 18.77 7.57
CA LEU A 362 -7.97 18.54 6.91
C LEU A 362 -8.33 19.75 6.05
N ILE A 363 -8.65 19.50 4.79
CA ILE A 363 -9.16 20.50 3.85
C ILE A 363 -10.63 20.19 3.58
N GLY A 364 -11.50 21.15 3.85
CA GLY A 364 -12.94 21.08 3.62
C GLY A 364 -13.47 22.39 3.06
N ASP A 365 -14.67 22.39 2.49
CA ASP A 365 -15.33 23.57 1.93
C ASP A 365 -16.40 24.17 2.86
N ARG A 366 -16.65 23.50 4.03
CA ARG A 366 -17.73 23.86 4.94
C ARG A 366 -17.27 24.08 6.38
N PRO A 367 -17.99 24.92 7.16
CA PRO A 367 -17.72 25.08 8.59
C PRO A 367 -17.80 23.77 9.39
N THR A 368 -18.59 22.78 8.93
CA THR A 368 -18.70 21.45 9.55
C THR A 368 -17.40 20.67 9.46
N ASP A 369 -16.58 20.89 8.44
CA ASP A 369 -15.28 20.27 8.28
C ASP A 369 -14.28 20.84 9.28
N MET A 370 -14.29 22.17 9.42
CA MET A 370 -13.44 22.88 10.39
C MET A 370 -13.77 22.48 11.83
N ALA A 371 -15.07 22.37 12.15
CA ALA A 371 -15.49 21.89 13.46
C ALA A 371 -15.05 20.44 13.72
N ALA A 372 -15.15 19.56 12.70
CA ALA A 372 -14.69 18.17 12.81
C ALA A 372 -13.17 18.07 13.00
N ALA A 373 -12.39 18.89 12.26
CA ALA A 373 -10.93 18.97 12.41
C ALA A 373 -10.54 19.43 13.82
N THR A 374 -11.12 20.52 14.30
CA THR A 374 -10.87 21.03 15.66
C THR A 374 -11.21 19.99 16.72
N ALA A 375 -12.36 19.31 16.60
CA ALA A 375 -12.78 18.27 17.54
C ALA A 375 -11.88 17.01 17.52
N ALA A 376 -11.19 16.76 16.40
CA ALA A 376 -10.22 15.67 16.26
C ALA A 376 -8.78 16.07 16.65
N GLY A 377 -8.53 17.36 16.93
CA GLY A 377 -7.18 17.88 17.24
C GLY A 377 -6.26 17.99 16.03
N VAL A 378 -6.80 18.09 14.81
CA VAL A 378 -6.03 18.29 13.56
C VAL A 378 -6.24 19.71 13.02
N THR A 379 -5.26 20.17 12.22
CA THR A 379 -5.36 21.47 11.56
C THR A 379 -6.46 21.43 10.48
N GLY A 380 -7.43 22.33 10.54
CA GLY A 380 -8.48 22.49 9.53
C GLY A 380 -8.24 23.73 8.66
N LEU A 381 -8.32 23.57 7.34
CA LEU A 381 -8.20 24.66 6.37
C LEU A 381 -9.43 24.70 5.47
N LEU A 382 -10.08 25.87 5.42
CA LEU A 382 -11.25 26.07 4.57
C LEU A 382 -10.81 26.35 3.13
N PHE A 383 -11.22 25.49 2.20
CA PHE A 383 -10.98 25.65 0.77
C PHE A 383 -12.03 26.62 0.17
N PRO A 384 -11.61 27.76 -0.37
CA PRO A 384 -12.54 28.74 -0.92
C PRO A 384 -13.01 28.43 -2.35
N GLY A 385 -12.61 27.25 -2.89
CA GLY A 385 -12.76 26.92 -4.31
C GLY A 385 -11.53 27.33 -5.14
N GLY A 386 -11.61 27.08 -6.45
CA GLY A 386 -10.50 27.34 -7.37
C GLY A 386 -9.64 26.10 -7.63
N ASN A 387 -8.32 26.26 -7.76
CA ASN A 387 -7.39 25.17 -8.05
C ASN A 387 -6.85 24.54 -6.76
N LEU A 388 -7.21 23.30 -6.49
CA LEU A 388 -6.78 22.62 -5.26
C LEU A 388 -5.26 22.43 -5.19
N ALA A 389 -4.58 22.20 -6.31
CA ALA A 389 -3.12 22.02 -6.33
C ALA A 389 -2.38 23.29 -5.86
N ASP A 390 -2.86 24.46 -6.27
CA ASP A 390 -2.27 25.73 -5.86
C ASP A 390 -2.53 26.01 -4.37
N PHE A 391 -3.69 25.59 -3.85
CA PHE A 391 -4.04 25.72 -2.44
C PHE A 391 -3.19 24.79 -1.55
N VAL A 392 -2.95 23.55 -1.99
CA VAL A 392 -2.22 22.52 -1.23
C VAL A 392 -0.70 22.72 -1.26
N ARG A 393 -0.14 23.25 -2.35
CA ARG A 393 1.31 23.40 -2.55
C ARG A 393 2.03 24.06 -1.36
N PRO A 394 1.64 25.24 -0.85
CA PRO A 394 2.33 25.87 0.28
C PRO A 394 2.28 25.02 1.57
N ILE A 395 1.22 24.24 1.76
CA ILE A 395 1.06 23.34 2.93
C ILE A 395 2.10 22.23 2.87
N LEU A 396 2.26 21.62 1.70
CA LEU A 396 3.23 20.55 1.49
C LEU A 396 4.68 21.05 1.54
N ASP A 397 4.95 22.27 1.07
CA ASP A 397 6.29 22.86 1.06
C ASP A 397 6.75 23.32 2.45
N ALA A 398 5.82 23.78 3.31
CA ALA A 398 6.12 24.21 4.68
C ALA A 398 6.64 23.07 5.58
N ASN A 399 6.22 21.83 5.32
CA ASN A 399 6.60 20.66 6.11
C ASN A 399 7.84 19.91 5.57
N GLN A 400 8.47 20.36 4.49
CA GLN A 400 9.71 19.74 3.96
C GLN A 400 10.96 20.08 4.76
N THR A 401 10.95 21.07 5.63
CA THR A 401 12.13 21.58 6.33
C THR A 401 12.57 20.73 7.53
N GLU A 402 11.83 19.69 7.91
CA GLU A 402 12.08 18.91 9.15
C GLU A 402 12.35 17.40 8.93
N TRP A 403 12.46 16.91 7.68
CA TRP A 403 12.73 15.49 7.44
C TRP A 403 14.25 15.25 7.22
N PRO A 404 14.91 14.38 8.01
CA PRO A 404 16.28 13.99 7.70
C PRO A 404 16.30 13.16 6.42
N VAL A 405 17.11 13.59 5.46
CA VAL A 405 17.47 12.92 4.20
C VAL A 405 18.12 11.56 4.48
#